data_8803e00b3e62ad3285719ab8c0eda980
#
_entry.id   8803e00b3e62ad3285719ab8c0eda980
#
_cell.length_a   1.000
_cell.length_b   1.000
_cell.length_c   1.000
_cell.angle_alpha   90.00
_cell.angle_beta   90.00
_cell.angle_gamma   90.00
#
_symmetry.space_group_name_H-M   'P 1'
#
loop_
_entity.id
_entity.type
_entity.pdbx_description
1 polymer ?
#
loop_
_entity_poly.entity_id
_entity_poly.type
_entity_poly.pdbx_seq_one_letter_code
_entity_poly.pdbx_strand_id
1 'polypeptide(L)'
;MEKIYNNLSVENLTRTDWFKRFNVHQKYEISEGLKDNLDISIYAIPEFSCQQMSEIRGGLRNNLDVSYYAKPGFDDFQMEQIRLGLEKNLDVSLYAKLEFDWKQMFEIREGLEEGLDVSIYAKEIFSDKQMEEIRLGLLDNLNVSYYAKSEYDWMKMRELRTTLKYGSDIFK
;
A
#
# COMPACT_ATOMS: atom_id res chain seq x y z
N MET A 1 -19.30 10.77 -17.93
CA MET A 1 -19.34 12.26 -17.90
C MET A 1 -17.92 12.88 -17.72
N GLU A 2 -16.97 12.16 -17.21
CA GLU A 2 -15.65 12.69 -16.73
C GLU A 2 -14.58 12.83 -17.81
N LYS A 3 -14.62 12.07 -18.90
CA LYS A 3 -13.62 12.18 -20.00
C LYS A 3 -13.60 13.53 -20.74
N ILE A 4 -14.65 14.35 -20.58
CA ILE A 4 -14.75 15.65 -21.25
C ILE A 4 -13.74 16.65 -20.67
N TYR A 5 -13.38 16.52 -19.40
CA TYR A 5 -12.52 17.46 -18.70
C TYR A 5 -11.02 17.27 -18.98
N ASN A 6 -10.60 16.07 -19.39
CA ASN A 6 -9.20 15.79 -19.74
C ASN A 6 -8.68 16.63 -20.94
N ASN A 7 -9.58 17.14 -21.77
CA ASN A 7 -9.23 17.95 -22.94
C ASN A 7 -9.32 19.47 -22.67
N LEU A 8 -9.68 19.88 -21.45
CA LEU A 8 -9.74 21.29 -21.10
C LEU A 8 -8.37 21.79 -20.62
N SER A 9 -8.03 23.04 -21.01
CA SER A 9 -6.92 23.72 -20.33
C SER A 9 -7.29 23.95 -18.85
N VAL A 10 -6.28 24.04 -17.99
CA VAL A 10 -6.47 24.35 -16.55
C VAL A 10 -7.32 25.61 -16.36
N GLU A 11 -7.12 26.64 -17.20
CA GLU A 11 -7.88 27.89 -17.16
C GLU A 11 -9.38 27.68 -17.44
N ASN A 12 -9.72 26.88 -18.44
CA ASN A 12 -11.11 26.56 -18.77
C ASN A 12 -11.76 25.68 -17.71
N LEU A 13 -10.97 24.74 -17.13
CA LEU A 13 -11.46 23.85 -16.09
C LEU A 13 -11.89 24.63 -14.84
N THR A 14 -11.11 25.65 -14.41
CA THR A 14 -11.39 26.45 -13.21
C THR A 14 -12.74 27.17 -13.24
N ARG A 15 -13.31 27.37 -14.43
CA ARG A 15 -14.62 28.04 -14.64
C ARG A 15 -15.80 27.09 -14.54
N THR A 16 -15.58 25.78 -14.47
CA THR A 16 -16.64 24.78 -14.43
C THR A 16 -17.23 24.59 -13.03
N ASP A 17 -18.55 24.34 -12.95
CA ASP A 17 -19.20 24.00 -11.67
C ASP A 17 -18.69 22.66 -11.12
N TRP A 18 -18.26 21.76 -11.99
CA TRP A 18 -17.62 20.51 -11.60
C TRP A 18 -16.35 20.76 -10.79
N PHE A 19 -15.46 21.63 -11.24
CA PHE A 19 -14.19 21.93 -10.54
C PHE A 19 -14.40 22.67 -9.23
N LYS A 20 -15.50 23.46 -9.10
CA LYS A 20 -15.84 24.14 -7.85
C LYS A 20 -16.14 23.21 -6.68
N ARG A 21 -16.48 21.94 -6.96
CA ARG A 21 -16.78 20.92 -5.95
C ARG A 21 -15.56 20.49 -5.14
N PHE A 22 -14.36 20.74 -5.65
CA PHE A 22 -13.11 20.33 -5.04
C PHE A 22 -12.56 21.45 -4.13
N ASN A 23 -11.88 21.04 -3.04
CA ASN A 23 -11.13 21.98 -2.20
C ASN A 23 -9.84 22.43 -2.89
N VAL A 24 -9.11 23.37 -2.28
CA VAL A 24 -7.91 23.98 -2.88
C VAL A 24 -6.80 22.96 -3.15
N HIS A 25 -6.61 21.97 -2.27
CA HIS A 25 -5.58 20.96 -2.40
C HIS A 25 -5.94 19.92 -3.46
N GLN A 26 -7.20 19.47 -3.50
CA GLN A 26 -7.69 18.59 -4.56
C GLN A 26 -7.59 19.25 -5.94
N LYS A 27 -7.92 20.56 -6.03
CA LYS A 27 -7.77 21.35 -7.28
C LYS A 27 -6.32 21.40 -7.74
N TYR A 28 -5.38 21.50 -6.81
CA TYR A 28 -3.95 21.44 -7.12
C TYR A 28 -3.58 20.11 -7.78
N GLU A 29 -3.96 18.96 -7.15
CA GLU A 29 -3.67 17.64 -7.69
C GLU A 29 -4.27 17.40 -9.08
N ILE A 30 -5.52 17.86 -9.30
CA ILE A 30 -6.19 17.78 -10.60
C ILE A 30 -5.45 18.65 -11.64
N SER A 31 -5.05 19.87 -11.28
CA SER A 31 -4.36 20.79 -12.19
C SER A 31 -2.98 20.26 -12.58
N GLU A 32 -2.24 19.67 -11.63
CA GLU A 32 -0.94 19.05 -11.91
C GLU A 32 -1.08 17.83 -12.82
N GLY A 33 -2.11 16.99 -12.62
CA GLY A 33 -2.36 15.87 -13.52
C GLY A 33 -2.68 16.27 -14.94
N LEU A 34 -3.43 17.37 -15.14
CA LEU A 34 -3.67 17.93 -16.49
C LEU A 34 -2.39 18.44 -17.14
N LYS A 35 -1.51 19.13 -16.39
CA LYS A 35 -0.20 19.57 -16.89
C LYS A 35 0.68 18.39 -17.32
N ASP A 36 0.61 17.30 -16.56
CA ASP A 36 1.31 16.06 -16.85
C ASP A 36 0.61 15.22 -17.94
N ASN A 37 -0.49 15.70 -18.52
CA ASN A 37 -1.31 15.02 -19.53
C ASN A 37 -1.83 13.65 -19.06
N LEU A 38 -2.18 13.51 -17.77
CA LEU A 38 -2.71 12.29 -17.18
C LEU A 38 -4.24 12.21 -17.30
N ASP A 39 -4.78 11.00 -17.26
CA ASP A 39 -6.24 10.80 -17.18
C ASP A 39 -6.76 11.14 -15.77
N ILE A 40 -7.13 12.41 -15.58
CA ILE A 40 -7.66 12.89 -14.30
C ILE A 40 -9.01 12.25 -13.94
N SER A 41 -9.73 11.64 -14.90
CA SER A 41 -11.03 11.03 -14.61
C SER A 41 -10.95 9.86 -13.62
N ILE A 42 -9.77 9.31 -13.43
CA ILE A 42 -9.51 8.19 -12.50
C ILE A 42 -9.57 8.66 -11.04
N TYR A 43 -9.10 9.89 -10.75
CA TYR A 43 -8.96 10.34 -9.37
C TYR A 43 -9.62 11.69 -9.05
N ALA A 44 -10.06 12.45 -10.05
CA ALA A 44 -10.77 13.70 -9.82
C ALA A 44 -12.22 13.45 -9.34
N ILE A 45 -12.32 12.81 -8.20
CA ILE A 45 -13.54 12.38 -7.52
C ILE A 45 -13.54 13.04 -6.13
N PRO A 46 -14.58 13.81 -5.74
CA PRO A 46 -14.57 14.55 -4.45
C PRO A 46 -14.39 13.69 -3.20
N GLU A 47 -14.68 12.41 -3.29
CA GLU A 47 -14.53 11.41 -2.23
C GLU A 47 -13.07 11.10 -1.91
N PHE A 48 -12.14 11.33 -2.83
CA PHE A 48 -10.72 11.19 -2.55
C PHE A 48 -10.19 12.41 -1.81
N SER A 49 -9.38 12.19 -0.78
CA SER A 49 -8.54 13.24 -0.19
C SER A 49 -7.49 13.72 -1.19
N CYS A 50 -6.88 14.88 -0.95
CA CYS A 50 -5.78 15.33 -1.80
C CYS A 50 -4.55 14.41 -1.71
N GLN A 51 -4.32 13.75 -0.56
CA GLN A 51 -3.27 12.77 -0.38
C GLN A 51 -3.53 11.52 -1.24
N GLN A 52 -4.75 10.98 -1.20
CA GLN A 52 -5.16 9.87 -2.08
C GLN A 52 -5.01 10.24 -3.56
N MET A 53 -5.44 11.44 -3.95
CA MET A 53 -5.27 11.93 -5.33
C MET A 53 -3.77 12.02 -5.71
N SER A 54 -2.90 12.45 -4.79
CA SER A 54 -1.46 12.52 -5.00
C SER A 54 -0.86 11.14 -5.24
N GLU A 55 -1.25 10.12 -4.45
CA GLU A 55 -0.79 8.74 -4.64
C GLU A 55 -1.22 8.18 -6.00
N ILE A 56 -2.49 8.40 -6.40
CA ILE A 56 -3.00 7.93 -7.69
C ILE A 56 -2.29 8.67 -8.84
N ARG A 57 -2.12 9.99 -8.75
CA ARG A 57 -1.39 10.78 -9.74
C ARG A 57 0.06 10.31 -9.87
N GLY A 58 0.73 10.02 -8.74
CA GLY A 58 2.09 9.47 -8.72
C GLY A 58 2.20 8.16 -9.48
N GLY A 59 1.25 7.23 -9.27
CA GLY A 59 1.19 5.98 -10.00
C GLY A 59 0.96 6.15 -11.50
N LEU A 60 0.02 7.03 -11.89
CA LEU A 60 -0.25 7.33 -13.31
C LEU A 60 0.98 7.92 -14.02
N ARG A 61 1.76 8.81 -13.36
CA ARG A 61 3.01 9.35 -13.90
C ARG A 61 4.06 8.27 -14.17
N ASN A 62 4.07 7.24 -13.35
CA ASN A 62 4.98 6.09 -13.46
C ASN A 62 4.40 4.96 -14.33
N ASN A 63 3.26 5.20 -15.02
CA ASN A 63 2.54 4.21 -15.84
C ASN A 63 2.17 2.92 -15.10
N LEU A 64 1.87 3.03 -13.79
CA LEU A 64 1.44 1.89 -12.98
C LEU A 64 -0.05 1.61 -13.16
N ASP A 65 -0.45 0.37 -12.92
CA ASP A 65 -1.87 0.00 -12.87
C ASP A 65 -2.50 0.47 -11.55
N VAL A 66 -3.00 1.70 -11.54
CA VAL A 66 -3.63 2.30 -10.36
C VAL A 66 -4.97 1.65 -9.99
N SER A 67 -5.54 0.79 -10.82
CA SER A 67 -6.82 0.12 -10.55
C SER A 67 -6.79 -0.74 -9.28
N TYR A 68 -5.61 -1.16 -8.86
CA TYR A 68 -5.43 -1.88 -7.60
C TYR A 68 -5.82 -1.04 -6.39
N TYR A 69 -5.55 0.27 -6.41
CA TYR A 69 -5.70 1.13 -5.23
C TYR A 69 -6.50 2.42 -5.43
N ALA A 70 -6.81 2.84 -6.65
CA ALA A 70 -7.64 4.03 -6.92
C ALA A 70 -9.10 3.81 -6.50
N LYS A 71 -9.32 3.54 -5.21
CA LYS A 71 -10.60 3.23 -4.59
C LYS A 71 -10.72 4.03 -3.28
N PRO A 72 -11.80 4.80 -3.06
CA PRO A 72 -11.94 5.66 -1.86
C PRO A 72 -11.87 4.92 -0.52
N GLY A 73 -12.02 3.59 -0.51
CA GLY A 73 -11.93 2.79 0.71
C GLY A 73 -10.51 2.62 1.26
N PHE A 74 -9.48 2.76 0.43
CA PHE A 74 -8.09 2.78 0.91
C PHE A 74 -7.73 4.17 1.43
N ASP A 75 -7.00 4.25 2.54
CA ASP A 75 -6.36 5.50 2.94
C ASP A 75 -5.08 5.77 2.10
N ASP A 76 -4.51 6.95 2.24
CA ASP A 76 -3.32 7.37 1.48
C ASP A 76 -2.08 6.53 1.80
N PHE A 77 -1.91 6.09 3.05
CA PHE A 77 -0.79 5.21 3.45
C PHE A 77 -0.94 3.80 2.85
N GLN A 78 -2.15 3.25 2.80
CA GLN A 78 -2.42 1.98 2.11
C GLN A 78 -2.14 2.11 0.61
N MET A 79 -2.61 3.20 -0.03
CA MET A 79 -2.33 3.48 -1.44
C MET A 79 -0.83 3.59 -1.71
N GLU A 80 -0.07 4.26 -0.83
CA GLU A 80 1.39 4.34 -0.91
C GLU A 80 2.04 2.96 -0.91
N GLN A 81 1.65 2.06 0.03
CA GLN A 81 2.24 0.72 0.08
C GLN A 81 1.97 -0.07 -1.20
N ILE A 82 0.75 0.04 -1.77
CA ILE A 82 0.42 -0.65 -3.02
C ILE A 82 1.20 -0.05 -4.19
N ARG A 83 1.28 1.30 -4.29
CA ARG A 83 2.05 1.98 -5.33
C ARG A 83 3.54 1.59 -5.29
N LEU A 84 4.17 1.61 -4.11
CA LEU A 84 5.56 1.19 -3.93
C LEU A 84 5.80 -0.26 -4.37
N GLY A 85 4.85 -1.16 -4.10
CA GLY A 85 4.93 -2.54 -4.58
C GLY A 85 4.85 -2.65 -6.10
N LEU A 86 3.93 -1.90 -6.73
CA LEU A 86 3.83 -1.85 -8.19
C LEU A 86 5.10 -1.29 -8.84
N GLU A 87 5.74 -0.26 -8.25
CA GLU A 87 7.01 0.29 -8.73
C GLU A 87 8.13 -0.75 -8.76
N LYS A 88 8.07 -1.74 -7.86
CA LYS A 88 9.02 -2.85 -7.78
C LYS A 88 8.55 -4.11 -8.51
N ASN A 89 7.44 -4.04 -9.26
CA ASN A 89 6.82 -5.16 -9.97
C ASN A 89 6.45 -6.34 -9.05
N LEU A 90 6.06 -6.08 -7.80
CA LEU A 90 5.60 -7.10 -6.87
C LEU A 90 4.15 -7.47 -7.15
N ASP A 91 3.75 -8.69 -6.75
CA ASP A 91 2.35 -9.11 -6.79
C ASP A 91 1.54 -8.44 -5.66
N VAL A 92 1.08 -7.22 -5.93
CA VAL A 92 0.29 -6.44 -4.97
C VAL A 92 -1.09 -7.05 -4.69
N SER A 93 -1.58 -7.98 -5.53
CA SER A 93 -2.88 -8.63 -5.33
C SER A 93 -2.95 -9.42 -4.02
N LEU A 94 -1.80 -9.78 -3.46
CA LEU A 94 -1.70 -10.48 -2.19
C LEU A 94 -2.10 -9.61 -1.01
N TYR A 95 -1.91 -8.28 -1.10
CA TYR A 95 -2.15 -7.36 0.01
C TYR A 95 -2.95 -6.09 -0.32
N ALA A 96 -3.23 -5.79 -1.59
CA ALA A 96 -4.09 -4.66 -2.00
C ALA A 96 -5.56 -4.93 -1.64
N LYS A 97 -5.86 -5.08 -0.36
CA LYS A 97 -7.14 -5.51 0.21
C LYS A 97 -7.45 -4.63 1.42
N LEU A 98 -8.73 -4.24 1.58
CA LEU A 98 -9.18 -3.32 2.63
C LEU A 98 -9.06 -3.89 4.05
N GLU A 99 -8.96 -5.21 4.20
CA GLU A 99 -8.77 -5.87 5.49
C GLU A 99 -7.39 -5.66 6.11
N PHE A 100 -6.39 -5.28 5.32
CA PHE A 100 -5.05 -4.97 5.83
C PHE A 100 -4.91 -3.47 6.10
N ASP A 101 -4.43 -3.09 7.27
CA ASP A 101 -3.96 -1.73 7.48
C ASP A 101 -2.61 -1.48 6.76
N TRP A 102 -2.19 -0.22 6.66
CA TRP A 102 -0.97 0.13 5.93
C TRP A 102 0.31 -0.49 6.51
N LYS A 103 0.36 -0.77 7.83
CA LYS A 103 1.52 -1.40 8.48
C LYS A 103 1.59 -2.89 8.13
N GLN A 104 0.45 -3.57 8.12
CA GLN A 104 0.36 -4.95 7.63
C GLN A 104 0.77 -5.03 6.16
N MET A 105 0.27 -4.11 5.32
CA MET A 105 0.67 -4.02 3.90
C MET A 105 2.18 -3.78 3.76
N PHE A 106 2.78 -2.93 4.60
CA PHE A 106 4.22 -2.69 4.65
C PHE A 106 4.99 -4.00 4.89
N GLU A 107 4.63 -4.77 5.94
CA GLU A 107 5.32 -6.03 6.27
C GLU A 107 5.17 -7.08 5.15
N ILE A 108 4.01 -7.12 4.47
CA ILE A 108 3.81 -8.04 3.34
C ILE A 108 4.66 -7.59 2.15
N ARG A 109 4.67 -6.29 1.82
CA ARG A 109 5.49 -5.72 0.74
C ARG A 109 6.97 -5.98 0.97
N GLU A 110 7.50 -5.69 2.17
CA GLU A 110 8.90 -5.98 2.52
C GLU A 110 9.24 -7.46 2.32
N GLY A 111 8.37 -8.37 2.76
CA GLY A 111 8.60 -9.81 2.57
C GLY A 111 8.63 -10.22 1.09
N LEU A 112 7.76 -9.63 0.26
CA LEU A 112 7.79 -9.85 -1.18
C LEU A 112 9.08 -9.31 -1.82
N GLU A 113 9.57 -8.14 -1.37
CA GLU A 113 10.85 -7.58 -1.81
C GLU A 113 12.04 -8.47 -1.42
N GLU A 114 11.97 -9.10 -0.27
CA GLU A 114 12.95 -10.06 0.23
C GLU A 114 12.82 -11.46 -0.42
N GLY A 115 11.80 -11.67 -1.28
CA GLY A 115 11.55 -12.95 -1.98
C GLY A 115 11.00 -14.05 -1.07
N LEU A 116 10.36 -13.68 0.04
CA LEU A 116 9.82 -14.61 1.02
C LEU A 116 8.42 -15.11 0.62
N ASP A 117 8.04 -16.29 1.12
CA ASP A 117 6.66 -16.78 1.05
C ASP A 117 5.76 -16.05 2.05
N VAL A 118 5.19 -14.93 1.61
CA VAL A 118 4.30 -14.11 2.44
C VAL A 118 2.97 -14.81 2.76
N SER A 119 2.58 -15.86 2.04
CA SER A 119 1.32 -16.58 2.26
C SER A 119 1.20 -17.14 3.68
N ILE A 120 2.33 -17.31 4.35
CA ILE A 120 2.40 -17.79 5.73
C ILE A 120 1.76 -16.77 6.68
N TYR A 121 2.00 -15.45 6.46
CA TYR A 121 1.60 -14.40 7.39
C TYR A 121 0.73 -13.28 6.79
N ALA A 122 0.55 -13.20 5.47
CA ALA A 122 -0.35 -12.25 4.83
C ALA A 122 -1.82 -12.61 5.12
N LYS A 123 -2.22 -12.49 6.37
CA LYS A 123 -3.54 -12.84 6.92
C LYS A 123 -3.96 -11.78 7.92
N GLU A 124 -5.20 -11.30 7.83
CA GLU A 124 -5.75 -10.24 8.70
C GLU A 124 -5.65 -10.55 10.22
N ILE A 125 -5.59 -11.85 10.57
CA ILE A 125 -5.49 -12.32 11.96
C ILE A 125 -4.15 -11.97 12.64
N PHE A 126 -3.13 -11.63 11.88
CA PHE A 126 -1.83 -11.22 12.42
C PHE A 126 -1.73 -9.69 12.44
N SER A 127 -1.34 -9.12 13.57
CA SER A 127 -0.97 -7.71 13.62
C SER A 127 0.31 -7.44 12.82
N ASP A 128 0.59 -6.17 12.49
CA ASP A 128 1.82 -5.71 11.86
C ASP A 128 3.08 -6.27 12.57
N LYS A 129 3.11 -6.17 13.90
CA LYS A 129 4.24 -6.67 14.72
C LYS A 129 4.39 -8.19 14.70
N GLN A 130 3.28 -8.93 14.64
CA GLN A 130 3.34 -10.38 14.48
C GLN A 130 3.86 -10.76 13.09
N MET A 131 3.41 -10.05 12.04
CA MET A 131 3.91 -10.21 10.68
C MET A 131 5.41 -9.92 10.60
N GLU A 132 5.90 -8.83 11.25
CA GLU A 132 7.31 -8.50 11.36
C GLU A 132 8.13 -9.67 11.93
N GLU A 133 7.70 -10.24 13.07
CA GLU A 133 8.44 -11.34 13.70
C GLU A 133 8.44 -12.62 12.85
N ILE A 134 7.36 -12.88 12.10
CA ILE A 134 7.31 -14.02 11.17
C ILE A 134 8.22 -13.75 9.97
N ARG A 135 8.16 -12.56 9.35
CA ARG A 135 9.01 -12.14 8.23
C ARG A 135 10.49 -12.26 8.59
N LEU A 136 10.90 -11.68 9.73
CA LEU A 136 12.28 -11.78 10.21
C LEU A 136 12.75 -13.23 10.44
N GLY A 137 11.85 -14.11 10.89
CA GLY A 137 12.18 -15.53 11.02
C GLY A 137 12.36 -16.24 9.69
N LEU A 138 11.51 -15.92 8.70
CA LEU A 138 11.67 -16.43 7.34
C LEU A 138 12.97 -15.95 6.70
N LEU A 139 13.32 -14.67 6.90
CA LEU A 139 14.58 -14.09 6.43
C LEU A 139 15.81 -14.80 7.03
N ASP A 140 15.71 -15.18 8.31
CA ASP A 140 16.72 -15.99 9.01
C ASP A 140 16.66 -17.49 8.67
N ASN A 141 15.81 -17.93 7.72
CA ASN A 141 15.57 -19.33 7.34
C ASN A 141 15.12 -20.22 8.52
N LEU A 142 14.40 -19.66 9.49
CA LEU A 142 13.89 -20.41 10.63
C LEU A 142 12.57 -21.12 10.28
N ASN A 143 12.27 -22.22 10.95
CA ASN A 143 10.96 -22.84 10.87
C ASN A 143 9.95 -22.04 11.69
N VAL A 144 9.29 -21.07 11.05
CA VAL A 144 8.33 -20.15 11.69
C VAL A 144 7.05 -20.86 12.16
N SER A 145 6.75 -22.09 11.71
CA SER A 145 5.55 -22.82 12.11
C SER A 145 5.46 -23.07 13.62
N TYR A 146 6.58 -23.01 14.32
CA TYR A 146 6.61 -23.16 15.78
C TYR A 146 5.94 -21.97 16.49
N TYR A 147 5.98 -20.77 15.91
CA TYR A 147 5.51 -19.56 16.57
C TYR A 147 4.58 -18.66 15.73
N ALA A 148 4.43 -18.90 14.44
CA ALA A 148 3.48 -18.17 13.58
C ALA A 148 2.03 -18.56 13.91
N LYS A 149 1.57 -18.23 15.11
CA LYS A 149 0.27 -18.57 15.68
C LYS A 149 -0.40 -17.32 16.20
N SER A 150 -1.62 -17.04 15.76
CA SER A 150 -2.33 -15.80 16.09
C SER A 150 -2.59 -15.60 17.59
N GLU A 151 -2.61 -16.70 18.36
CA GLU A 151 -2.75 -16.68 19.82
C GLU A 151 -1.48 -16.20 20.57
N TYR A 152 -0.34 -16.15 19.89
CA TYR A 152 0.90 -15.61 20.48
C TYR A 152 0.99 -14.12 20.18
N ASP A 153 1.23 -13.29 21.19
CA ASP A 153 1.57 -11.90 20.96
C ASP A 153 2.96 -11.77 20.29
N TRP A 154 3.26 -10.61 19.74
CA TRP A 154 4.51 -10.36 19.03
C TRP A 154 5.74 -10.53 19.94
N MET A 155 5.63 -10.27 21.25
CA MET A 155 6.74 -10.45 22.21
C MET A 155 7.07 -11.92 22.39
N LYS A 156 6.05 -12.77 22.49
CA LYS A 156 6.22 -14.22 22.54
C LYS A 156 6.78 -14.77 21.23
N MET A 157 6.34 -14.27 20.09
CA MET A 157 6.92 -14.63 18.80
C MET A 157 8.39 -14.26 18.71
N ARG A 158 8.77 -13.05 19.15
CA ARG A 158 10.17 -12.59 19.21
C ARG A 158 11.03 -13.47 20.11
N GLU A 159 10.55 -13.82 21.30
CA GLU A 159 11.23 -14.74 22.22
C GLU A 159 11.53 -16.08 21.54
N LEU A 160 10.50 -16.68 20.92
CA LEU A 160 10.63 -17.97 20.24
C LEU A 160 11.55 -17.87 19.01
N ARG A 161 11.44 -16.83 18.19
CA ARG A 161 12.33 -16.58 17.06
C ARG A 161 13.79 -16.46 17.53
N THR A 162 14.02 -15.68 18.57
CA THR A 162 15.37 -15.50 19.15
C THR A 162 15.93 -16.81 19.71
N THR A 163 15.09 -17.60 20.39
CA THR A 163 15.47 -18.92 20.89
C THR A 163 15.83 -19.89 19.76
N LEU A 164 15.05 -19.89 18.67
CA LEU A 164 15.35 -20.72 17.50
C LEU A 164 16.64 -20.26 16.79
N LYS A 165 16.90 -18.96 16.74
CA LYS A 165 18.09 -18.41 16.09
C LYS A 165 19.37 -18.65 16.87
N TYR A 166 19.35 -18.51 18.19
CA TYR A 166 20.54 -18.51 19.04
C TYR A 166 20.58 -19.65 20.08
N GLY A 167 19.44 -20.35 20.30
CA GLY A 167 19.34 -21.37 21.35
C GLY A 167 20.21 -22.60 21.15
N SER A 168 20.65 -22.87 19.92
CA SER A 168 21.64 -23.91 19.63
C SER A 168 23.07 -23.55 20.10
N ASP A 169 23.35 -22.28 20.34
CA ASP A 169 24.69 -21.80 20.74
C ASP A 169 24.87 -21.67 22.29
N ILE A 170 23.73 -21.75 23.03
CA ILE A 170 23.76 -21.65 24.50
C ILE A 170 24.12 -23.00 25.14
N PHE A 171 24.09 -24.10 24.40
CA PHE A 171 24.39 -25.45 24.86
C PHE A 171 25.65 -26.06 24.24
N LYS A 172 26.52 -25.23 23.62
CA LYS A 172 27.87 -25.57 23.22
C LYS A 172 28.89 -24.92 24.18
#